data_0c943eebb6068d3804924601ccead373
#
_entry.id   0c943eebb6068d3804924601ccead373
#
_cell.length_a   1.000
_cell.length_b   1.000
_cell.length_c   1.000
_cell.angle_alpha   90.00
_cell.angle_beta   90.00
_cell.angle_gamma   90.00
#
_symmetry.space_group_name_H-M   'P 1'
#
loop_
_entity.id
_entity.type
_entity.pdbx_description
1 polymer ?
#
loop_
_entity_poly.entity_id
_entity_poly.type
_entity_poly.pdbx_seq_one_letter_code
_entity_poly.pdbx_strand_id
1 'polypeptide(L)'
;MVGGVSIIKDREKVMENVATDENWKICFSQLAPRLLLFARQWARSSADAEDIVQEAFVRFWRKQHDITNRGLLYATVRSIALDFLRRDSRRARRESTAVAEMDQTVQPLFEIEDESQRALVAALDLLPNEQREVLVMKIWNELTFAEIASVLEISQNTVASRYRYALAALKKSLPAV
;
A
#
# COMPACT_ATOMS: atom_id res chain seq x y z
N MET A 1 -35.48 -31.94 -26.75
CA MET A 1 -34.21 -31.29 -27.09
C MET A 1 -34.03 -30.03 -26.22
N VAL A 2 -33.63 -30.15 -24.93
CA VAL A 2 -33.47 -28.98 -24.06
C VAL A 2 -32.19 -29.07 -23.20
N GLY A 3 -31.25 -29.97 -23.52
CA GLY A 3 -30.05 -30.19 -22.67
C GLY A 3 -28.77 -29.45 -23.09
N GLY A 4 -28.73 -28.79 -24.24
CA GLY A 4 -27.48 -28.22 -24.77
C GLY A 4 -27.11 -26.81 -24.32
N VAL A 5 -28.09 -26.00 -23.94
CA VAL A 5 -27.87 -24.57 -23.63
C VAL A 5 -27.30 -24.36 -22.23
N SER A 6 -27.61 -25.24 -21.29
CA SER A 6 -27.10 -25.14 -19.90
C SER A 6 -25.59 -25.45 -19.79
N ILE A 7 -25.14 -26.48 -20.50
CA ILE A 7 -23.75 -26.94 -20.47
C ILE A 7 -22.80 -25.91 -21.10
N ILE A 8 -23.25 -25.19 -22.12
CA ILE A 8 -22.44 -24.14 -22.79
C ILE A 8 -22.28 -22.94 -21.85
N LYS A 9 -23.37 -22.49 -21.21
CA LYS A 9 -23.33 -21.39 -20.26
C LYS A 9 -22.47 -21.71 -19.00
N ASP A 10 -22.53 -22.95 -18.54
CA ASP A 10 -21.70 -23.37 -17.41
C ASP A 10 -20.21 -23.43 -17.78
N ARG A 11 -19.88 -23.85 -19.02
CA ARG A 11 -18.50 -23.83 -19.53
C ARG A 11 -17.97 -22.41 -19.74
N GLU A 12 -18.76 -21.50 -20.29
CA GLU A 12 -18.40 -20.10 -20.48
C GLU A 12 -18.15 -19.43 -19.12
N LYS A 13 -19.01 -19.65 -18.13
CA LYS A 13 -18.86 -19.13 -16.79
C LYS A 13 -17.64 -19.70 -16.05
N VAL A 14 -17.31 -20.98 -16.28
CA VAL A 14 -16.11 -21.60 -15.72
C VAL A 14 -14.84 -21.02 -16.39
N MET A 15 -14.85 -20.82 -17.71
CA MET A 15 -13.73 -20.21 -18.43
C MET A 15 -13.54 -18.74 -18.06
N GLU A 16 -14.62 -17.99 -17.86
CA GLU A 16 -14.59 -16.60 -17.40
C GLU A 16 -14.04 -16.51 -15.96
N ASN A 17 -14.44 -17.41 -15.07
CA ASN A 17 -13.90 -17.50 -13.71
C ASN A 17 -12.41 -17.87 -13.70
N VAL A 18 -11.96 -18.79 -14.52
CA VAL A 18 -10.55 -19.19 -14.61
C VAL A 18 -9.70 -18.03 -15.17
N ALA A 19 -10.16 -17.35 -16.20
CA ALA A 19 -9.48 -16.17 -16.74
C ALA A 19 -9.43 -15.03 -15.72
N THR A 20 -10.48 -14.86 -14.91
CA THR A 20 -10.53 -13.87 -13.83
C THR A 20 -9.54 -14.24 -12.73
N ASP A 21 -9.47 -15.50 -12.30
CA ASP A 21 -8.55 -15.97 -11.27
C ASP A 21 -7.08 -15.83 -11.71
N GLU A 22 -6.77 -16.08 -12.96
CA GLU A 22 -5.43 -15.93 -13.50
C GLU A 22 -5.01 -14.45 -13.58
N ASN A 23 -5.90 -13.58 -14.00
CA ASN A 23 -5.69 -12.13 -13.98
C ASN A 23 -5.46 -11.60 -12.55
N TRP A 24 -6.19 -12.12 -11.56
CA TRP A 24 -5.98 -11.78 -10.16
C TRP A 24 -4.61 -12.21 -9.64
N LYS A 25 -4.17 -13.42 -9.96
CA LYS A 25 -2.83 -13.91 -9.59
C LYS A 25 -1.72 -13.06 -10.20
N ILE A 26 -1.84 -12.72 -11.47
CA ILE A 26 -0.89 -11.86 -12.17
C ILE A 26 -0.86 -10.47 -11.52
N CYS A 27 -2.03 -9.87 -11.31
CA CYS A 27 -2.13 -8.57 -10.68
C CYS A 27 -1.57 -8.57 -9.25
N PHE A 28 -1.89 -9.60 -8.46
CA PHE A 28 -1.34 -9.76 -7.12
C PHE A 28 0.19 -9.82 -7.17
N SER A 29 0.78 -10.67 -8.01
CA SER A 29 2.22 -10.80 -8.12
C SER A 29 2.93 -9.50 -8.52
N GLN A 30 2.30 -8.69 -9.37
CA GLN A 30 2.86 -7.43 -9.84
C GLN A 30 2.69 -6.27 -8.84
N LEU A 31 1.55 -6.22 -8.15
CA LEU A 31 1.22 -5.11 -7.27
C LEU A 31 1.59 -5.35 -5.80
N ALA A 32 1.62 -6.61 -5.34
CA ALA A 32 1.89 -6.91 -3.94
C ALA A 32 3.20 -6.29 -3.41
N PRO A 33 4.34 -6.35 -4.11
CA PRO A 33 5.57 -5.74 -3.61
C PRO A 33 5.43 -4.22 -3.42
N ARG A 34 4.74 -3.55 -4.35
CA ARG A 34 4.50 -2.09 -4.30
C ARG A 34 3.52 -1.72 -3.19
N LEU A 35 2.47 -2.52 -2.99
CA LEU A 35 1.50 -2.33 -1.92
C LEU A 35 2.09 -2.63 -0.54
N LEU A 36 2.98 -3.63 -0.44
CA LEU A 36 3.73 -3.90 0.78
C LEU A 36 4.60 -2.71 1.16
N LEU A 37 5.34 -2.14 0.22
CA LEU A 37 6.12 -0.92 0.44
C LEU A 37 5.24 0.23 0.94
N PHE A 38 4.06 0.37 0.34
CA PHE A 38 3.10 1.41 0.76
C PHE A 38 2.53 1.13 2.16
N ALA A 39 2.12 -0.11 2.46
CA ALA A 39 1.53 -0.50 3.74
C ALA A 39 2.52 -0.36 4.92
N ARG A 40 3.80 -0.59 4.67
CA ARG A 40 4.86 -0.50 5.69
C ARG A 40 4.98 0.86 6.37
N GLN A 41 4.46 1.93 5.76
CA GLN A 41 4.44 3.26 6.38
C GLN A 41 3.60 3.31 7.68
N TRP A 42 2.71 2.33 7.89
CA TRP A 42 1.83 2.23 9.06
C TRP A 42 1.99 0.91 9.82
N ALA A 43 2.69 -0.04 9.25
CA ALA A 43 2.93 -1.35 9.85
C ALA A 43 4.14 -1.32 10.78
N ARG A 44 4.12 -2.09 11.86
CA ARG A 44 5.24 -2.24 12.79
C ARG A 44 6.21 -3.34 12.36
N SER A 45 5.70 -4.30 11.59
CA SER A 45 6.47 -5.44 11.10
C SER A 45 6.14 -5.74 9.64
N SER A 46 6.97 -6.55 8.99
CA SER A 46 6.68 -7.06 7.66
C SER A 46 5.40 -7.88 7.64
N ALA A 47 5.16 -8.68 8.68
CA ALA A 47 3.96 -9.50 8.82
C ALA A 47 2.69 -8.63 8.88
N ASP A 48 2.70 -7.52 9.63
CA ASP A 48 1.57 -6.59 9.67
C ASP A 48 1.30 -5.98 8.30
N ALA A 49 2.34 -5.62 7.53
CA ALA A 49 2.18 -5.09 6.18
C ALA A 49 1.60 -6.14 5.23
N GLU A 50 2.02 -7.39 5.35
CA GLU A 50 1.47 -8.50 4.58
C GLU A 50 0.00 -8.73 4.89
N ASP A 51 -0.38 -8.73 6.17
CA ASP A 51 -1.77 -8.87 6.60
C ASP A 51 -2.65 -7.74 6.06
N ILE A 52 -2.17 -6.49 6.11
CA ILE A 52 -2.87 -5.34 5.55
C ILE A 52 -3.11 -5.50 4.04
N VAL A 53 -2.09 -5.92 3.31
CA VAL A 53 -2.16 -6.11 1.85
C VAL A 53 -3.07 -7.28 1.50
N GLN A 54 -2.96 -8.42 2.18
CA GLN A 54 -3.82 -9.58 1.98
C GLN A 54 -5.29 -9.23 2.24
N GLU A 55 -5.59 -8.57 3.36
CA GLU A 55 -6.94 -8.13 3.68
C GLU A 55 -7.50 -7.16 2.61
N ALA A 56 -6.66 -6.26 2.08
CA ALA A 56 -7.07 -5.35 1.01
C ALA A 56 -7.46 -6.11 -0.25
N PHE A 57 -6.66 -7.09 -0.67
CA PHE A 57 -6.98 -7.94 -1.82
C PHE A 57 -8.25 -8.76 -1.59
N VAL A 58 -8.43 -9.36 -0.41
CA VAL A 58 -9.63 -10.11 -0.07
C VAL A 58 -10.88 -9.22 -0.13
N ARG A 59 -10.81 -8.00 0.42
CA ARG A 59 -11.93 -7.05 0.34
C ARG A 59 -12.23 -6.63 -1.09
N PHE A 60 -11.19 -6.39 -1.87
CA PHE A 60 -11.29 -5.99 -3.26
C PHE A 60 -11.94 -7.09 -4.11
N TRP A 61 -11.48 -8.32 -3.94
CA TRP A 61 -12.06 -9.51 -4.55
C TRP A 61 -13.55 -9.70 -4.18
N ARG A 62 -13.87 -9.68 -2.89
CA ARG A 62 -15.26 -9.88 -2.41
C ARG A 62 -16.24 -8.86 -2.95
N LYS A 63 -15.78 -7.63 -3.18
CA LYS A 63 -16.59 -6.55 -3.75
C LYS A 63 -16.62 -6.56 -5.28
N GLN A 64 -15.94 -7.52 -5.92
CA GLN A 64 -15.84 -7.63 -7.38
C GLN A 64 -15.38 -6.32 -8.03
N HIS A 65 -14.49 -5.58 -7.37
CA HIS A 65 -13.93 -4.38 -7.95
C HIS A 65 -13.01 -4.71 -9.12
N ASP A 66 -13.01 -3.82 -10.11
CA ASP A 66 -12.10 -3.91 -11.23
C ASP A 66 -10.66 -3.78 -10.76
N ILE A 67 -9.87 -4.85 -10.95
CA ILE A 67 -8.47 -4.95 -10.53
C ILE A 67 -7.58 -3.92 -11.22
N THR A 68 -8.02 -3.34 -12.35
CA THR A 68 -7.30 -2.27 -13.04
C THR A 68 -7.42 -0.94 -12.33
N ASN A 69 -8.39 -0.79 -11.42
CA ASN A 69 -8.55 0.43 -10.62
C ASN A 69 -7.54 0.48 -9.48
N ARG A 70 -6.28 0.78 -9.83
CA ARG A 70 -5.16 0.86 -8.89
C ARG A 70 -5.40 1.88 -7.77
N GLY A 71 -5.95 3.05 -8.09
CA GLY A 71 -6.25 4.09 -7.11
C GLY A 71 -7.17 3.58 -6.00
N LEU A 72 -8.25 2.86 -6.35
CA LEU A 72 -9.17 2.29 -5.37
C LEU A 72 -8.50 1.19 -4.52
N LEU A 73 -7.61 0.39 -5.10
CA LEU A 73 -6.86 -0.62 -4.36
C LEU A 73 -5.92 0.05 -3.33
N TYR A 74 -5.19 1.10 -3.72
CA TYR A 74 -4.35 1.87 -2.78
C TYR A 74 -5.16 2.55 -1.68
N ALA A 75 -6.33 3.12 -2.01
CA ALA A 75 -7.25 3.68 -1.02
C ALA A 75 -7.73 2.60 -0.02
N THR A 76 -7.99 1.38 -0.50
CA THR A 76 -8.38 0.25 0.35
C THR A 76 -7.25 -0.16 1.29
N VAL A 77 -6.02 -0.31 0.79
CA VAL A 77 -4.83 -0.59 1.62
C VAL A 77 -4.64 0.49 2.68
N ARG A 78 -4.72 1.77 2.29
CA ARG A 78 -4.59 2.90 3.22
C ARG A 78 -5.65 2.88 4.32
N SER A 79 -6.89 2.63 3.97
CA SER A 79 -7.99 2.55 4.94
C SER A 79 -7.75 1.45 5.98
N ILE A 80 -7.34 0.25 5.53
CA ILE A 80 -7.04 -0.88 6.42
C ILE A 80 -5.83 -0.55 7.31
N ALA A 81 -4.77 0.02 6.74
CA ALA A 81 -3.57 0.39 7.47
C ALA A 81 -3.86 1.42 8.57
N LEU A 82 -4.67 2.45 8.29
CA LEU A 82 -5.08 3.43 9.29
C LEU A 82 -5.97 2.80 10.39
N ASP A 83 -6.84 1.87 10.03
CA ASP A 83 -7.64 1.14 11.02
C ASP A 83 -6.77 0.23 11.89
N PHE A 84 -5.76 -0.41 11.31
CA PHE A 84 -4.76 -1.18 12.02
C PHE A 84 -4.03 -0.31 13.06
N LEU A 85 -3.52 0.84 12.65
CA LEU A 85 -2.84 1.80 13.52
C LEU A 85 -3.74 2.28 14.69
N ARG A 86 -5.03 2.54 14.39
CA ARG A 86 -6.00 2.95 15.43
C ARG A 86 -6.28 1.85 16.45
N ARG A 87 -6.39 0.60 16.00
CA ARG A 87 -6.60 -0.57 16.89
C ARG A 87 -5.41 -0.77 17.80
N ASP A 88 -4.24 -0.66 17.23
CA ASP A 88 -2.99 -0.86 17.91
C ASP A 88 -2.73 0.24 18.95
N SER A 89 -2.98 1.51 18.62
CA SER A 89 -2.92 2.62 19.57
C SER A 89 -3.90 2.44 20.74
N ARG A 90 -5.10 1.88 20.49
CA ARG A 90 -6.07 1.58 21.56
C ARG A 90 -5.59 0.43 22.45
N ARG A 91 -4.93 -0.58 21.86
CA ARG A 91 -4.36 -1.72 22.60
C ARG A 91 -3.21 -1.24 23.48
N ALA A 92 -2.24 -0.50 22.93
CA ALA A 92 -1.14 0.09 23.67
C ALA A 92 -1.64 0.98 24.84
N ARG A 93 -2.72 1.75 24.64
CA ARG A 93 -3.32 2.59 25.69
C ARG A 93 -3.98 1.79 26.81
N ARG A 94 -4.50 0.60 26.53
CA ARG A 94 -5.05 -0.32 27.54
C ARG A 94 -3.95 -1.07 28.27
N GLU A 95 -2.85 -1.38 27.60
CA GLU A 95 -1.69 -2.09 28.14
C GLU A 95 -0.72 -1.14 28.88
N SER A 96 -0.76 0.17 28.61
CA SER A 96 0.09 1.20 29.26
C SER A 96 -0.32 1.54 30.69
N THR A 97 -1.29 0.84 31.27
CA THR A 97 -1.44 0.73 32.71
C THR A 97 -0.41 -0.24 33.31
N ALA A 98 0.41 -0.92 32.50
CA ALA A 98 1.54 -1.75 32.90
C ALA A 98 2.72 -1.48 31.94
N VAL A 99 3.61 -0.60 32.39
CA VAL A 99 5.03 -0.48 31.97
C VAL A 99 5.40 -1.16 30.63
N ALA A 100 5.76 -0.35 29.62
CA ALA A 100 7.02 -0.53 28.88
C ALA A 100 7.13 0.48 27.74
N GLU A 101 8.22 1.18 27.71
CA GLU A 101 8.78 1.85 26.55
C GLU A 101 8.83 0.86 25.39
N MET A 102 7.93 1.03 24.42
CA MET A 102 8.03 0.31 23.16
C MET A 102 8.92 1.15 22.24
N ASP A 103 10.14 0.64 22.12
CA ASP A 103 11.09 1.00 21.09
C ASP A 103 10.39 1.00 19.72
N GLN A 104 10.15 2.19 19.16
CA GLN A 104 9.61 2.39 17.82
C GLN A 104 10.74 2.26 16.79
N THR A 105 11.56 1.25 16.92
CA THR A 105 12.48 0.87 15.85
C THR A 105 11.67 0.24 14.75
N VAL A 106 11.22 1.09 13.84
CA VAL A 106 10.74 0.65 12.51
C VAL A 106 11.90 -0.13 11.90
N GLN A 107 11.76 -1.46 11.85
CA GLN A 107 12.78 -2.28 11.18
C GLN A 107 12.94 -1.78 9.74
N PRO A 108 14.18 -1.62 9.26
CA PRO A 108 14.41 -1.09 7.92
C PRO A 108 13.67 -1.92 6.88
N LEU A 109 13.07 -1.25 5.94
CA LEU A 109 12.20 -1.80 4.88
C LEU A 109 12.87 -2.85 4.00
N PHE A 110 14.19 -2.96 4.06
CA PHE A 110 15.01 -3.88 3.28
C PHE A 110 16.22 -4.31 4.12
N GLU A 111 16.70 -5.54 3.97
CA GLU A 111 18.09 -5.88 4.25
C GLU A 111 18.92 -5.12 3.22
N ILE A 112 19.45 -3.97 3.64
CA ILE A 112 20.11 -3.03 2.74
C ILE A 112 21.60 -3.27 2.88
N GLU A 113 22.18 -3.93 1.91
CA GLU A 113 23.63 -4.15 1.82
C GLU A 113 24.37 -2.87 1.40
N ASP A 114 23.71 -1.96 0.68
CA ASP A 114 24.30 -0.74 0.16
C ASP A 114 24.06 0.48 1.08
N GLU A 115 25.13 1.19 1.41
CA GLU A 115 25.14 2.40 2.25
C GLU A 115 24.25 3.52 1.66
N SER A 116 24.21 3.64 0.34
CA SER A 116 23.36 4.62 -0.36
C SER A 116 21.88 4.36 -0.13
N GLN A 117 21.49 3.09 -0.12
CA GLN A 117 20.10 2.68 0.14
C GLN A 117 19.72 2.93 1.60
N ARG A 118 20.62 2.68 2.56
CA ARG A 118 20.39 3.00 3.98
C ARG A 118 20.18 4.50 4.17
N ALA A 119 20.99 5.33 3.53
CA ALA A 119 20.85 6.78 3.58
C ALA A 119 19.51 7.24 3.00
N LEU A 120 19.05 6.61 1.91
CA LEU A 120 17.75 6.91 1.29
C LEU A 120 16.59 6.54 2.23
N VAL A 121 16.63 5.36 2.85
CA VAL A 121 15.58 4.94 3.80
C VAL A 121 15.55 5.88 5.01
N ALA A 122 16.69 6.19 5.59
CA ALA A 122 16.76 7.13 6.70
C ALA A 122 16.22 8.53 6.31
N ALA A 123 16.52 9.00 5.10
CA ALA A 123 16.01 10.26 4.59
C ALA A 123 14.49 10.24 4.38
N LEU A 124 13.93 9.10 3.92
CA LEU A 124 12.48 8.89 3.80
C LEU A 124 11.80 8.89 5.16
N ASP A 125 12.42 8.30 6.18
CA ASP A 125 11.86 8.24 7.54
C ASP A 125 11.81 9.60 8.23
N LEU A 126 12.69 10.52 7.84
CA LEU A 126 12.68 11.90 8.31
C LEU A 126 11.57 12.76 7.67
N LEU A 127 10.95 12.30 6.59
CA LEU A 127 9.86 13.05 5.96
C LEU A 127 8.58 12.99 6.81
N PRO A 128 7.82 14.10 6.88
CA PRO A 128 6.46 14.05 7.38
C PRO A 128 5.64 12.98 6.64
N ASN A 129 4.80 12.23 7.38
CA ASN A 129 4.02 11.13 6.83
C ASN A 129 3.27 11.48 5.54
N GLU A 130 2.65 12.65 5.51
CA GLU A 130 1.88 13.13 4.35
C GLU A 130 2.74 13.37 3.10
N GLN A 131 3.99 13.76 3.27
CA GLN A 131 4.94 13.93 2.18
C GLN A 131 5.49 12.60 1.71
N ARG A 132 5.79 11.70 2.64
CA ARG A 132 6.26 10.33 2.37
C ARG A 132 5.21 9.53 1.62
N GLU A 133 3.91 9.58 2.04
CA GLU A 133 2.80 8.94 1.34
C GLU A 133 2.75 9.33 -0.15
N VAL A 134 2.75 10.63 -0.41
CA VAL A 134 2.71 11.16 -1.79
C VAL A 134 3.92 10.72 -2.59
N LEU A 135 5.10 10.77 -1.99
CA LEU A 135 6.36 10.41 -2.66
C LEU A 135 6.37 8.92 -3.03
N VAL A 136 6.00 8.04 -2.10
CA VAL A 136 5.94 6.58 -2.33
C VAL A 136 4.94 6.25 -3.42
N MET A 137 3.74 6.81 -3.36
CA MET A 137 2.73 6.60 -4.40
C MET A 137 3.18 7.11 -5.77
N LYS A 138 3.91 8.21 -5.83
CA LYS A 138 4.35 8.79 -7.10
C LYS A 138 5.52 8.04 -7.72
N ILE A 139 6.56 7.73 -6.94
CA ILE A 139 7.82 7.17 -7.45
C ILE A 139 7.75 5.66 -7.59
N TRP A 140 7.36 4.96 -6.53
CA TRP A 140 7.38 3.48 -6.53
C TRP A 140 6.10 2.86 -7.08
N ASN A 141 4.98 3.57 -6.93
CA ASN A 141 3.68 3.06 -7.36
C ASN A 141 3.20 3.64 -8.70
N GLU A 142 3.94 4.61 -9.24
CA GLU A 142 3.72 5.24 -10.55
C GLU A 142 2.31 5.85 -10.70
N LEU A 143 1.67 6.22 -9.59
CA LEU A 143 0.36 6.85 -9.64
C LEU A 143 0.47 8.28 -10.18
N THR A 144 -0.57 8.70 -10.90
CA THR A 144 -0.72 10.10 -11.31
C THR A 144 -1.11 10.99 -10.12
N PHE A 145 -0.88 12.29 -10.20
CA PHE A 145 -1.33 13.22 -9.15
C PHE A 145 -2.84 13.19 -8.95
N ALA A 146 -3.61 12.92 -10.02
CA ALA A 146 -5.05 12.78 -9.94
C ALA A 146 -5.46 11.53 -9.14
N GLU A 147 -4.82 10.38 -9.38
CA GLU A 147 -5.06 9.16 -8.62
C GLU A 147 -4.64 9.32 -7.16
N ILE A 148 -3.48 9.92 -6.89
CA ILE A 148 -3.02 10.20 -5.51
C ILE A 148 -3.99 11.14 -4.80
N ALA A 149 -4.48 12.18 -5.47
CA ALA A 149 -5.46 13.11 -4.94
C ALA A 149 -6.76 12.39 -4.54
N SER A 150 -7.21 11.45 -5.38
CA SER A 150 -8.37 10.61 -5.10
C SER A 150 -8.13 9.66 -3.91
N VAL A 151 -6.96 9.01 -3.84
CA VAL A 151 -6.60 8.10 -2.74
C VAL A 151 -6.54 8.82 -1.40
N LEU A 152 -5.99 10.05 -1.38
CA LEU A 152 -5.78 10.83 -0.17
C LEU A 152 -6.95 11.77 0.16
N GLU A 153 -7.94 11.89 -0.73
CA GLU A 153 -9.09 12.81 -0.60
C GLU A 153 -8.66 14.27 -0.44
N ILE A 154 -7.65 14.69 -1.22
CA ILE A 154 -7.10 16.04 -1.22
C ILE A 154 -7.02 16.61 -2.64
N SER A 155 -6.77 17.91 -2.79
CA SER A 155 -6.61 18.51 -4.12
C SER A 155 -5.30 18.07 -4.80
N GLN A 156 -5.29 18.04 -6.14
CA GLN A 156 -4.07 17.75 -6.92
C GLN A 156 -2.97 18.79 -6.65
N ASN A 157 -3.33 20.04 -6.38
CA ASN A 157 -2.38 21.10 -6.01
C ASN A 157 -1.70 20.78 -4.66
N THR A 158 -2.45 20.23 -3.71
CA THR A 158 -1.90 19.77 -2.42
C THR A 158 -0.94 18.61 -2.63
N VAL A 159 -1.30 17.64 -3.49
CA VAL A 159 -0.42 16.53 -3.85
C VAL A 159 0.89 17.04 -4.47
N ALA A 160 0.79 17.93 -5.46
CA ALA A 160 1.96 18.51 -6.14
C ALA A 160 2.87 19.28 -5.16
N SER A 161 2.27 20.01 -4.22
CA SER A 161 3.03 20.75 -3.20
C SER A 161 3.74 19.80 -2.24
N ARG A 162 3.05 18.77 -1.72
CA ARG A 162 3.64 17.74 -0.85
C ARG A 162 4.79 17.00 -1.54
N TYR A 163 4.61 16.63 -2.80
CA TYR A 163 5.65 15.99 -3.61
C TYR A 163 6.88 16.87 -3.76
N ARG A 164 6.68 18.15 -4.12
CA ARG A 164 7.80 19.11 -4.27
C ARG A 164 8.56 19.32 -2.96
N TYR A 165 7.85 19.44 -1.83
CA TYR A 165 8.50 19.58 -0.52
C TYR A 165 9.24 18.32 -0.11
N ALA A 166 8.68 17.13 -0.36
CA ALA A 166 9.35 15.87 -0.12
C ALA A 166 10.67 15.76 -0.90
N LEU A 167 10.66 16.08 -2.19
CA LEU A 167 11.88 16.08 -3.03
C LEU A 167 12.91 17.07 -2.52
N ALA A 168 12.48 18.28 -2.13
CA ALA A 168 13.39 19.30 -1.61
C ALA A 168 14.03 18.86 -0.27
N ALA A 169 13.27 18.18 0.59
CA ALA A 169 13.78 17.64 1.84
C ALA A 169 14.78 16.50 1.60
N LEU A 170 14.47 15.55 0.70
CA LEU A 170 15.40 14.47 0.32
C LEU A 170 16.70 15.01 -0.25
N LYS A 171 16.62 16.01 -1.12
CA LYS A 171 17.82 16.63 -1.70
C LYS A 171 18.74 17.25 -0.65
N LYS A 172 18.21 17.70 0.48
CA LYS A 172 19.02 18.24 1.60
C LYS A 172 19.62 17.15 2.47
N SER A 173 18.95 15.99 2.56
CA SER A 173 19.35 14.90 3.46
C SER A 173 20.29 13.90 2.80
N LEU A 174 20.27 13.81 1.47
CA LEU A 174 21.14 12.92 0.72
C LEU A 174 22.45 13.65 0.35
N PRO A 175 23.61 13.00 0.53
CA PRO A 175 24.88 13.56 0.07
C PRO A 175 24.82 13.79 -1.45
N ALA A 176 25.43 14.87 -1.90
CA ALA A 176 25.57 15.11 -3.33
C ALA A 176 26.43 13.97 -3.93
N VAL A 177 25.84 13.26 -4.90
CA VAL A 177 26.56 12.26 -5.70
C VAL A 177 27.45 13.00 -6.72
#